data_56ebe55dd06d32d1ca649f2a712bb253
#
_entry.id   56ebe55dd06d32d1ca649f2a712bb253
#
_cell.length_a   1.000
_cell.length_b   1.000
_cell.length_c   1.000
_cell.angle_alpha   90.00
_cell.angle_beta   90.00
_cell.angle_gamma   90.00
#
_symmetry.space_group_name_H-M   'P 1'
#
loop_
_entity.id
_entity.type
_entity.pdbx_description
1 polymer ?
#
loop_
_entity_poly.entity_id
_entity_poly.type
_entity_poly.pdbx_seq_one_letter_code
_entity_poly.pdbx_strand_id
1 'polypeptide(L)'
;KKIAIQVSDISQLEQLDLYGVEQVFVPFYQYQVQCDKYIPYVPFLYDEQDFIEFLNSVYYQKCQSIQVNDFGALNLVNDKNIVLGYHMNITNNKAIQEFNLPFVVSYEASKNDIQSFKTNQDIYFTAYSQIINMNLKHCIISNHYFSRKQKGCHLCKQHQYCLKDRKEMNFKIVTDQYCNNYVL
;
A
#
# COMPACT_ATOMS: atom_id res chain seq x y z
N LYS A 1 18.54 11.36 -7.21
CA LYS A 1 17.33 10.49 -7.38
C LYS A 1 17.57 9.22 -6.61
N LYS A 2 16.60 8.82 -5.82
CA LYS A 2 16.64 7.64 -4.98
C LYS A 2 15.67 6.60 -5.55
N ILE A 3 15.95 5.32 -5.33
CA ILE A 3 15.07 4.24 -5.74
C ILE A 3 14.42 3.66 -4.49
N ALA A 4 13.09 3.58 -4.51
CA ALA A 4 12.31 2.90 -3.49
C ALA A 4 11.47 1.78 -4.14
N ILE A 5 11.28 0.69 -3.41
CA ILE A 5 10.43 -0.44 -3.82
C ILE A 5 9.32 -0.60 -2.80
N GLN A 6 8.10 -0.85 -3.24
CA GLN A 6 7.01 -1.28 -2.39
C GLN A 6 6.57 -2.70 -2.78
N VAL A 7 6.53 -3.59 -1.81
CA VAL A 7 6.07 -4.97 -1.99
C VAL A 7 4.73 -5.19 -1.30
N SER A 8 3.88 -6.00 -1.88
CA SER A 8 2.61 -6.41 -1.26
C SER A 8 2.75 -7.63 -0.34
N ASP A 9 3.85 -8.35 -0.50
CA ASP A 9 4.22 -9.49 0.33
C ASP A 9 5.75 -9.55 0.46
N ILE A 10 6.25 -9.79 1.68
CA ILE A 10 7.68 -9.79 1.97
C ILE A 10 8.44 -10.88 1.20
N SER A 11 7.79 -11.97 0.83
CA SER A 11 8.39 -13.05 0.04
C SER A 11 8.85 -12.60 -1.35
N GLN A 12 8.27 -11.51 -1.88
CA GLN A 12 8.71 -10.92 -3.15
C GLN A 12 10.17 -10.45 -3.10
N LEU A 13 10.67 -10.09 -1.91
CA LEU A 13 12.05 -9.62 -1.74
C LEU A 13 13.10 -10.68 -2.05
N GLU A 14 12.76 -11.96 -1.91
CA GLU A 14 13.66 -13.08 -2.23
C GLU A 14 14.00 -13.14 -3.73
N GLN A 15 13.15 -12.56 -4.57
CA GLN A 15 13.28 -12.57 -6.04
C GLN A 15 13.82 -11.26 -6.61
N LEU A 16 14.09 -10.25 -5.75
CA LEU A 16 14.48 -8.91 -6.16
C LEU A 16 15.96 -8.65 -5.87
N ASP A 17 16.65 -8.08 -6.86
CA ASP A 17 17.95 -7.46 -6.61
C ASP A 17 17.75 -6.09 -5.97
N LEU A 18 18.19 -5.94 -4.74
CA LEU A 18 18.08 -4.71 -3.97
C LEU A 18 19.30 -3.80 -4.07
N TYR A 19 20.19 -4.03 -5.06
CA TYR A 19 21.32 -3.15 -5.32
C TYR A 19 20.83 -1.77 -5.76
N GLY A 20 21.34 -0.72 -5.13
CA GLY A 20 20.94 0.67 -5.42
C GLY A 20 19.56 1.07 -4.89
N VAL A 21 18.80 0.15 -4.24
CA VAL A 21 17.53 0.47 -3.59
C VAL A 21 17.81 1.07 -2.21
N GLU A 22 17.30 2.26 -1.94
CA GLU A 22 17.50 2.95 -0.66
C GLU A 22 16.40 2.68 0.35
N GLN A 23 15.16 2.47 -0.11
CA GLN A 23 14.01 2.23 0.75
C GLN A 23 13.16 1.09 0.22
N VAL A 24 12.65 0.27 1.14
CA VAL A 24 11.76 -0.87 0.85
C VAL A 24 10.53 -0.75 1.73
N PHE A 25 9.38 -0.48 1.12
CA PHE A 25 8.10 -0.43 1.81
C PHE A 25 7.50 -1.83 1.88
N VAL A 26 7.19 -2.28 3.10
CA VAL A 26 6.61 -3.60 3.38
C VAL A 26 5.30 -3.46 4.16
N PRO A 27 4.30 -4.35 3.98
CA PRO A 27 3.06 -4.25 4.75
C PRO A 27 3.35 -4.30 6.25
N PHE A 28 2.68 -3.45 7.06
CA PHE A 28 2.95 -3.34 8.49
C PHE A 28 2.83 -4.69 9.22
N TYR A 29 1.89 -5.52 8.82
CA TYR A 29 1.64 -6.84 9.41
C TYR A 29 2.69 -7.91 9.06
N GLN A 30 3.60 -7.60 8.14
CA GLN A 30 4.76 -8.44 7.80
C GLN A 30 6.09 -7.76 8.21
N TYR A 31 6.03 -6.57 8.79
CA TYR A 31 7.21 -5.82 9.19
C TYR A 31 7.82 -6.39 10.47
N GLN A 32 8.92 -7.10 10.33
CA GLN A 32 9.68 -7.70 11.43
C GLN A 32 11.17 -7.33 11.38
N VAL A 33 11.55 -6.43 10.49
CA VAL A 33 12.94 -6.08 10.20
C VAL A 33 13.36 -4.88 11.02
N GLN A 34 14.60 -4.88 11.51
CA GLN A 34 15.18 -3.79 12.32
C GLN A 34 16.27 -3.05 11.52
N CYS A 35 15.94 -2.62 10.33
CA CYS A 35 16.87 -1.89 9.46
C CYS A 35 16.14 -0.67 8.86
N ASP A 36 16.76 0.50 8.92
CA ASP A 36 16.19 1.78 8.47
C ASP A 36 15.81 1.80 6.97
N LYS A 37 16.37 0.88 6.20
CA LYS A 37 16.01 0.68 4.79
C LYS A 37 14.57 0.18 4.62
N TYR A 38 14.04 -0.57 5.58
CA TYR A 38 12.70 -1.14 5.53
C TYR A 38 11.73 -0.25 6.28
N ILE A 39 10.67 0.15 5.60
CA ILE A 39 9.65 1.07 6.10
C ILE A 39 8.31 0.34 6.10
N PRO A 40 7.62 0.18 7.24
CA PRO A 40 6.28 -0.38 7.24
C PRO A 40 5.32 0.57 6.51
N TYR A 41 4.41 0.02 5.71
CA TYR A 41 3.29 0.79 5.19
C TYR A 41 1.95 0.19 5.63
N VAL A 42 0.97 1.08 5.82
CA VAL A 42 -0.42 0.71 6.12
C VAL A 42 -1.17 0.65 4.78
N PRO A 43 -1.63 -0.53 4.33
CA PRO A 43 -2.46 -0.64 3.13
C PRO A 43 -3.76 0.16 3.29
N PHE A 44 -4.43 0.48 2.18
CA PHE A 44 -5.72 1.17 2.22
C PHE A 44 -6.82 0.32 2.90
N LEU A 45 -6.76 -1.01 2.74
CA LEU A 45 -7.62 -1.95 3.47
C LEU A 45 -6.76 -2.76 4.43
N TYR A 46 -7.09 -2.70 5.71
CA TYR A 46 -6.40 -3.45 6.77
C TYR A 46 -7.38 -3.81 7.89
N ASP A 47 -6.96 -4.66 8.81
CA ASP A 47 -7.66 -4.92 10.06
C ASP A 47 -7.20 -3.91 11.12
N GLU A 48 -8.15 -3.20 11.72
CA GLU A 48 -7.86 -2.14 12.69
C GLU A 48 -7.21 -2.71 13.96
N GLN A 49 -7.64 -3.89 14.41
CA GLN A 49 -7.09 -4.52 15.60
C GLN A 49 -5.63 -4.92 15.38
N ASP A 50 -5.31 -5.53 14.22
CA ASP A 50 -3.93 -5.88 13.86
C ASP A 50 -3.04 -4.62 13.78
N PHE A 51 -3.59 -3.50 13.31
CA PHE A 51 -2.84 -2.24 13.26
C PHE A 51 -2.58 -1.68 14.66
N ILE A 52 -3.55 -1.72 15.55
CA ILE A 52 -3.37 -1.32 16.95
C ILE A 52 -2.33 -2.22 17.63
N GLU A 53 -2.36 -3.53 17.40
CA GLU A 53 -1.36 -4.46 17.92
C GLU A 53 0.04 -4.14 17.39
N PHE A 54 0.16 -3.81 16.09
CA PHE A 54 1.42 -3.37 15.51
C PHE A 54 1.93 -2.08 16.17
N LEU A 55 1.09 -1.07 16.40
CA LEU A 55 1.48 0.19 17.07
C LEU A 55 2.02 -0.05 18.48
N ASN A 56 1.56 -1.08 19.17
CA ASN A 56 2.04 -1.46 20.49
C ASN A 56 3.26 -2.41 20.45
N SER A 57 3.70 -2.81 19.29
CA SER A 57 4.78 -3.80 19.13
C SER A 57 6.17 -3.17 19.24
N VAL A 58 7.15 -4.02 19.57
CA VAL A 58 8.57 -3.65 19.55
C VAL A 58 9.05 -3.26 18.16
N TYR A 59 8.43 -3.76 17.11
CA TYR A 59 8.77 -3.45 15.72
C TYR A 59 8.40 -2.01 15.37
N TYR A 60 7.19 -1.56 15.76
CA TYR A 60 6.80 -0.17 15.59
C TYR A 60 7.67 0.77 16.42
N GLN A 61 7.98 0.43 17.67
CA GLN A 61 8.85 1.26 18.53
C GLN A 61 10.22 1.52 17.89
N LYS A 62 10.78 0.54 17.18
CA LYS A 62 12.09 0.61 16.55
C LYS A 62 12.07 1.20 15.13
N CYS A 63 10.95 1.22 14.44
CA CYS A 63 10.89 1.84 13.12
C CYS A 63 10.99 3.37 13.25
N GLN A 64 11.70 4.01 12.31
CA GLN A 64 11.85 5.47 12.27
C GLN A 64 10.77 6.14 11.41
N SER A 65 10.31 5.43 10.39
CA SER A 65 9.38 5.96 9.40
C SER A 65 8.24 4.98 9.15
N ILE A 66 7.09 5.49 8.72
CA ILE A 66 5.93 4.70 8.32
C ILE A 66 5.21 5.38 7.15
N GLN A 67 4.70 4.58 6.20
CA GLN A 67 3.82 5.10 5.16
C GLN A 67 2.36 4.81 5.51
N VAL A 68 1.50 5.82 5.36
CA VAL A 68 0.05 5.74 5.63
C VAL A 68 -0.76 6.04 4.39
N ASN A 69 -1.87 5.33 4.19
CA ASN A 69 -2.75 5.45 3.02
C ASN A 69 -4.17 5.91 3.36
N ASP A 70 -4.45 6.24 4.62
CA ASP A 70 -5.75 6.76 5.05
C ASP A 70 -5.62 7.67 6.28
N PHE A 71 -6.66 8.45 6.56
CA PHE A 71 -6.69 9.39 7.67
C PHE A 71 -6.77 8.73 9.04
N GLY A 72 -7.36 7.52 9.13
CA GLY A 72 -7.43 6.76 10.37
C GLY A 72 -6.03 6.38 10.85
N ALA A 73 -5.24 5.77 9.97
CA ALA A 73 -3.85 5.46 10.24
C ALA A 73 -3.01 6.72 10.51
N LEU A 74 -3.21 7.80 9.75
CA LEU A 74 -2.49 9.06 9.94
C LEU A 74 -2.72 9.63 11.34
N ASN A 75 -3.95 9.57 11.86
CA ASN A 75 -4.28 10.10 13.19
C ASN A 75 -3.73 9.25 14.34
N LEU A 76 -3.45 7.97 14.12
CA LEU A 76 -2.91 7.07 15.14
C LEU A 76 -1.38 7.10 15.21
N VAL A 77 -0.71 7.58 14.16
CA VAL A 77 0.76 7.66 14.08
C VAL A 77 1.21 9.05 14.47
N ASN A 78 1.81 9.22 15.65
CA ASN A 78 2.17 10.55 16.16
C ASN A 78 3.69 10.77 16.36
N ASP A 79 4.50 9.72 16.35
CA ASP A 79 5.90 9.75 16.80
C ASP A 79 6.92 9.28 15.74
N LYS A 80 6.50 9.17 14.48
CA LYS A 80 7.32 8.68 13.37
C LYS A 80 7.43 9.68 12.22
N ASN A 81 8.45 9.51 11.38
CA ASN A 81 8.51 10.18 10.09
C ASN A 81 7.45 9.56 9.17
N ILE A 82 6.45 10.34 8.82
CA ILE A 82 5.32 9.86 8.03
C ILE A 82 5.57 10.14 6.54
N VAL A 83 5.30 9.14 5.71
CA VAL A 83 5.18 9.28 4.25
C VAL A 83 3.73 9.06 3.88
N LEU A 84 3.11 10.00 3.19
CA LEU A 84 1.75 9.87 2.69
C LEU A 84 1.75 8.97 1.45
N GLY A 85 0.98 7.89 1.49
CA GLY A 85 0.84 6.99 0.35
C GLY A 85 -0.08 7.56 -0.74
N TYR A 86 -0.12 6.92 -1.90
CA TYR A 86 -0.87 7.42 -3.06
C TYR A 86 -2.39 7.51 -2.84
N HIS A 87 -2.96 6.72 -1.93
CA HIS A 87 -4.38 6.79 -1.55
C HIS A 87 -4.75 8.05 -0.75
N MET A 88 -3.76 8.78 -0.20
CA MET A 88 -4.00 10.10 0.40
C MET A 88 -4.35 11.16 -0.65
N ASN A 89 -4.25 10.80 -1.91
CA ASN A 89 -4.70 11.57 -3.08
C ASN A 89 -4.14 13.00 -3.15
N ILE A 90 -2.82 13.13 -2.96
CA ILE A 90 -2.14 14.43 -3.03
C ILE A 90 -1.99 14.85 -4.50
N THR A 91 -2.81 15.80 -4.93
CA THR A 91 -2.90 16.26 -6.32
C THR A 91 -2.67 17.78 -6.51
N ASN A 92 -2.57 18.54 -5.43
CA ASN A 92 -2.47 19.99 -5.52
C ASN A 92 -1.69 20.62 -4.36
N ASN A 93 -1.27 21.89 -4.55
CA ASN A 93 -0.47 22.62 -3.59
C ASN A 93 -1.16 22.89 -2.24
N LYS A 94 -2.51 22.94 -2.20
CA LYS A 94 -3.21 23.12 -0.91
C LYS A 94 -3.06 21.87 -0.04
N ALA A 95 -3.27 20.69 -0.60
CA ALA A 95 -3.05 19.44 0.12
C ALA A 95 -1.57 19.28 0.56
N ILE A 96 -0.62 19.65 -0.32
CA ILE A 96 0.81 19.62 0.00
C ILE A 96 1.12 20.52 1.20
N GLN A 97 0.57 21.75 1.23
CA GLN A 97 0.81 22.72 2.30
C GLN A 97 0.14 22.30 3.61
N GLU A 98 -1.06 21.73 3.53
CA GLU A 98 -1.83 21.28 4.70
C GLU A 98 -1.09 20.15 5.45
N PHE A 99 -0.64 19.14 4.73
CA PHE A 99 0.07 18.03 5.37
C PHE A 99 1.53 18.35 5.66
N ASN A 100 2.20 19.04 4.75
CA ASN A 100 3.64 19.34 4.82
C ASN A 100 4.53 18.13 5.15
N LEU A 101 4.23 16.98 4.54
CA LEU A 101 4.89 15.69 4.72
C LEU A 101 5.40 15.16 3.37
N PRO A 102 6.41 14.28 3.36
CA PRO A 102 6.76 13.48 2.18
C PRO A 102 5.55 12.71 1.66
N PHE A 103 5.39 12.58 0.36
CA PHE A 103 4.23 11.92 -0.22
C PHE A 103 4.51 11.21 -1.53
N VAL A 104 3.69 10.18 -1.80
CA VAL A 104 3.59 9.52 -3.11
C VAL A 104 2.55 10.26 -3.93
N VAL A 105 2.92 10.69 -5.13
CA VAL A 105 2.01 11.39 -6.05
C VAL A 105 0.83 10.48 -6.40
N SER A 106 -0.38 11.02 -6.32
CA SER A 106 -1.59 10.31 -6.75
C SER A 106 -1.54 9.97 -8.24
N TYR A 107 -2.08 8.81 -8.60
CA TYR A 107 -2.27 8.45 -10.01
C TYR A 107 -3.26 9.37 -10.75
N GLU A 108 -4.06 10.13 -10.03
CA GLU A 108 -5.00 11.11 -10.59
C GLU A 108 -4.35 12.46 -10.92
N ALA A 109 -3.12 12.70 -10.45
CA ALA A 109 -2.42 13.94 -10.72
C ALA A 109 -1.96 14.02 -12.19
N SER A 110 -2.35 15.08 -12.87
CA SER A 110 -1.90 15.33 -14.24
C SER A 110 -0.44 15.82 -14.26
N LYS A 111 0.19 15.74 -15.44
CA LYS A 111 1.55 16.29 -15.63
C LYS A 111 1.63 17.76 -15.24
N ASN A 112 0.59 18.56 -15.52
CA ASN A 112 0.56 19.98 -15.18
C ASN A 112 0.47 20.19 -13.67
N ASP A 113 -0.31 19.37 -12.96
CA ASP A 113 -0.38 19.40 -11.50
C ASP A 113 0.97 19.15 -10.90
N ILE A 114 1.62 18.07 -11.32
CA ILE A 114 2.97 17.68 -10.85
C ILE A 114 4.00 18.78 -11.09
N GLN A 115 3.98 19.42 -12.27
CA GLN A 115 4.89 20.54 -12.59
C GLN A 115 4.63 21.78 -11.74
N SER A 116 3.42 21.93 -11.21
CA SER A 116 3.01 23.07 -10.36
C SER A 116 3.35 22.89 -8.88
N PHE A 117 3.77 21.69 -8.45
CA PHE A 117 4.03 21.40 -7.04
C PHE A 117 5.13 22.26 -6.46
N LYS A 118 4.86 22.86 -5.28
CA LYS A 118 5.78 23.69 -4.53
C LYS A 118 5.96 23.12 -3.13
N THR A 119 7.07 22.43 -2.92
CA THR A 119 7.39 21.83 -1.63
C THR A 119 8.89 21.61 -1.47
N ASN A 120 9.34 21.56 -0.23
CA ASN A 120 10.68 21.11 0.15
C ASN A 120 10.68 19.66 0.65
N GLN A 121 9.51 19.02 0.67
CA GLN A 121 9.37 17.62 1.09
C GLN A 121 9.78 16.68 -0.04
N ASP A 122 10.19 15.46 0.32
CA ASP A 122 10.46 14.41 -0.65
C ASP A 122 9.18 13.99 -1.38
N ILE A 123 9.26 13.92 -2.70
CA ILE A 123 8.17 13.47 -3.56
C ILE A 123 8.53 12.13 -4.17
N TYR A 124 7.65 11.15 -4.01
CA TYR A 124 7.78 9.82 -4.59
C TYR A 124 6.90 9.71 -5.84
N PHE A 125 7.52 9.28 -6.94
CA PHE A 125 6.82 9.02 -8.20
C PHE A 125 6.81 7.52 -8.47
N THR A 126 5.64 6.99 -8.77
CA THR A 126 5.52 5.60 -9.19
C THR A 126 6.00 5.45 -10.63
N ALA A 127 7.17 4.85 -10.82
CA ALA A 127 7.75 4.60 -12.14
C ALA A 127 7.18 3.33 -12.79
N TYR A 128 6.86 2.32 -11.99
CA TYR A 128 6.27 1.06 -12.42
C TYR A 128 5.37 0.49 -11.33
N SER A 129 4.13 0.18 -11.67
CA SER A 129 3.17 -0.49 -10.76
C SER A 129 2.01 -1.07 -11.55
N GLN A 130 1.37 -2.08 -11.00
CA GLN A 130 0.02 -2.46 -11.39
C GLN A 130 -0.95 -1.57 -10.59
N ILE A 131 -1.70 -0.73 -11.30
CA ILE A 131 -2.66 0.18 -10.68
C ILE A 131 -3.85 -0.62 -10.16
N ILE A 132 -4.19 -0.42 -8.90
CA ILE A 132 -5.40 -1.01 -8.31
C ILE A 132 -6.59 -0.18 -8.78
N ASN A 133 -7.45 -0.80 -9.61
CA ASN A 133 -8.67 -0.17 -10.12
C ASN A 133 -9.83 -0.27 -9.13
N MET A 134 -9.83 -1.32 -8.27
CA MET A 134 -10.89 -1.52 -7.28
C MET A 134 -10.35 -2.22 -6.05
N ASN A 135 -10.71 -1.69 -4.88
CA ASN A 135 -10.45 -2.27 -3.56
C ASN A 135 -11.75 -2.84 -2.99
N LEU A 136 -11.76 -4.09 -2.60
CA LEU A 136 -12.95 -4.77 -2.08
C LEU A 136 -12.63 -5.42 -0.73
N LYS A 137 -13.30 -4.98 0.33
CA LYS A 137 -13.26 -5.65 1.65
C LYS A 137 -14.06 -6.97 1.65
N HIS A 138 -14.56 -7.39 0.50
CA HIS A 138 -15.35 -8.58 0.26
C HIS A 138 -14.60 -9.52 -0.69
N CYS A 139 -14.51 -10.80 -0.31
CA CYS A 139 -13.87 -11.81 -1.15
C CYS A 139 -14.83 -12.27 -2.27
N ILE A 140 -14.67 -11.71 -3.48
CA ILE A 140 -15.50 -12.08 -4.64
C ILE A 140 -15.27 -13.51 -5.08
N ILE A 141 -14.06 -14.07 -4.89
CA ILE A 141 -13.74 -15.45 -5.21
C ILE A 141 -14.54 -16.40 -4.32
N SER A 142 -14.44 -16.24 -3.00
CA SER A 142 -15.18 -17.07 -2.06
C SER A 142 -16.70 -16.92 -2.22
N ASN A 143 -17.17 -15.72 -2.50
CA ASN A 143 -18.59 -15.48 -2.73
C ASN A 143 -19.12 -16.17 -3.98
N HIS A 144 -18.33 -16.19 -5.06
CA HIS A 144 -18.71 -16.88 -6.31
C HIS A 144 -18.88 -18.39 -6.10
N TYR A 145 -17.96 -19.04 -5.35
CA TYR A 145 -18.00 -20.50 -5.16
C TYR A 145 -18.93 -20.95 -4.03
N PHE A 146 -19.09 -20.14 -2.97
CA PHE A 146 -19.76 -20.56 -1.73
C PHE A 146 -20.92 -19.65 -1.33
N SER A 147 -21.29 -18.66 -2.15
CA SER A 147 -22.27 -17.62 -1.84
C SER A 147 -22.01 -16.81 -0.56
N ARG A 148 -20.85 -16.97 0.07
CA ARG A 148 -20.40 -16.24 1.26
C ARG A 148 -18.90 -16.41 1.48
N LYS A 149 -18.30 -15.52 2.30
CA LYS A 149 -16.93 -15.69 2.77
C LYS A 149 -16.81 -16.95 3.62
N GLN A 150 -15.94 -17.87 3.20
CA GLN A 150 -15.69 -19.12 3.92
C GLN A 150 -14.32 -19.07 4.56
N LYS A 151 -14.22 -19.29 5.88
CA LYS A 151 -12.95 -19.39 6.58
C LYS A 151 -12.13 -20.56 6.04
N GLY A 152 -10.85 -20.34 5.77
CA GLY A 152 -9.93 -21.39 5.32
C GLY A 152 -10.13 -21.89 3.89
N CYS A 153 -10.76 -21.11 3.00
CA CYS A 153 -11.05 -21.60 1.65
C CYS A 153 -9.80 -21.74 0.75
N HIS A 154 -8.74 -21.01 0.97
CA HIS A 154 -7.45 -21.05 0.26
C HIS A 154 -7.51 -21.01 -1.30
N LEU A 155 -8.65 -20.77 -1.92
CA LEU A 155 -8.83 -20.78 -3.37
C LEU A 155 -7.86 -19.82 -4.08
N CYS A 156 -7.72 -18.59 -3.56
CA CYS A 156 -6.82 -17.57 -4.10
C CYS A 156 -5.33 -17.94 -4.05
N LYS A 157 -4.94 -18.92 -3.21
CA LYS A 157 -3.57 -19.43 -3.14
C LYS A 157 -3.30 -20.56 -4.15
N GLN A 158 -4.36 -21.24 -4.60
CA GLN A 158 -4.25 -22.39 -5.51
C GLN A 158 -4.37 -21.98 -6.98
N HIS A 159 -5.10 -20.91 -7.26
CA HIS A 159 -5.40 -20.49 -8.63
C HIS A 159 -5.29 -18.96 -8.77
N GLN A 160 -4.98 -18.54 -10.00
CA GLN A 160 -5.10 -17.12 -10.39
C GLN A 160 -6.51 -16.86 -10.90
N TYR A 161 -7.07 -15.73 -10.49
CA TYR A 161 -8.43 -15.33 -10.86
C TYR A 161 -8.40 -14.00 -11.59
N CYS A 162 -9.31 -13.86 -12.54
CA CYS A 162 -9.54 -12.62 -13.28
C CYS A 162 -11.03 -12.29 -13.27
N LEU A 163 -11.34 -11.01 -13.15
CA LEU A 163 -12.66 -10.48 -13.44
C LEU A 163 -12.72 -10.17 -14.94
N LYS A 164 -13.73 -10.66 -15.64
CA LYS A 164 -13.95 -10.36 -17.06
C LYS A 164 -15.10 -9.36 -17.18
N ASP A 165 -14.86 -8.24 -17.87
CA ASP A 165 -15.90 -7.24 -18.11
C ASP A 165 -16.75 -7.57 -19.35
N ARG A 166 -17.74 -6.70 -19.65
CA ARG A 166 -18.62 -6.84 -20.83
C ARG A 166 -17.90 -6.66 -22.17
N LYS A 167 -16.69 -6.09 -22.17
CA LYS A 167 -15.83 -5.90 -23.35
C LYS A 167 -14.77 -7.00 -23.46
N GLU A 168 -14.93 -8.06 -22.68
CA GLU A 168 -14.00 -9.20 -22.62
C GLU A 168 -12.60 -8.87 -22.08
N MET A 169 -12.41 -7.70 -21.45
CA MET A 169 -11.18 -7.33 -20.79
C MET A 169 -11.02 -8.13 -19.50
N ASN A 170 -9.83 -8.65 -19.26
CA ASN A 170 -9.50 -9.42 -18.06
C ASN A 170 -8.75 -8.53 -17.07
N PHE A 171 -9.26 -8.44 -15.85
CA PHE A 171 -8.66 -7.75 -14.73
C PHE A 171 -8.21 -8.77 -13.70
N LYS A 172 -6.92 -8.78 -13.39
CA LYS A 172 -6.35 -9.71 -12.41
C LYS A 172 -6.89 -9.41 -11.01
N ILE A 173 -7.23 -10.45 -10.26
CA ILE A 173 -7.62 -10.35 -8.86
C ILE A 173 -6.43 -10.79 -7.99
N VAL A 174 -6.01 -9.93 -7.08
CA VAL A 174 -5.01 -10.23 -6.05
C VAL A 174 -5.70 -10.17 -4.69
N THR A 175 -5.32 -11.05 -3.78
CA THR A 175 -5.94 -11.16 -2.45
C THR A 175 -4.87 -11.07 -1.38
N ASP A 176 -5.12 -10.26 -0.34
CA ASP A 176 -4.27 -10.18 0.85
C ASP A 176 -4.61 -11.25 1.91
N GLN A 177 -3.91 -11.20 3.03
CA GLN A 177 -4.13 -12.14 4.15
C GLN A 177 -5.51 -12.00 4.82
N TYR A 178 -6.17 -10.84 4.68
CA TYR A 178 -7.50 -10.57 5.23
C TYR A 178 -8.62 -10.98 4.26
N CYS A 179 -8.27 -11.58 3.12
CA CYS A 179 -9.18 -11.88 2.02
C CYS A 179 -9.82 -10.63 1.39
N ASN A 180 -9.20 -9.44 1.52
CA ASN A 180 -9.56 -8.31 0.70
C ASN A 180 -9.13 -8.60 -0.74
N ASN A 181 -9.92 -8.17 -1.71
CA ASN A 181 -9.59 -8.35 -3.12
C ASN A 181 -9.22 -7.02 -3.77
N TYR A 182 -8.17 -7.05 -4.57
CA TYR A 182 -7.68 -5.93 -5.35
C TYR A 182 -7.79 -6.31 -6.82
N VAL A 183 -8.55 -5.53 -7.58
CA VAL A 183 -8.71 -5.70 -9.03
C VAL A 183 -7.70 -4.79 -9.73
N LEU A 184 -6.80 -5.37 -10.53
CA LEU A 184 -5.68 -4.70 -11.18
C LEU A 184 -5.96 -4.46 -12.66
#